data_ae19015242e9626b037cc3ee6130c6af
#
_entry.id   ae19015242e9626b037cc3ee6130c6af
#
_cell.length_a   1.000
_cell.length_b   1.000
_cell.length_c   1.000
_cell.angle_alpha   90.00
_cell.angle_beta   90.00
_cell.angle_gamma   90.00
#
_symmetry.space_group_name_H-M   'P 1'
#
loop_
_entity.id
_entity.type
_entity.pdbx_description
1 polymer ?
#
loop_
_entity_poly.entity_id
_entity_poly.type
_entity_poly.pdbx_seq_one_letter_code
_entity_poly.pdbx_strand_id
1 'polypeptide(L)' 'DEPFRVHLTCYRTLRAMGDARAEQLLERARALLNERAARIEEPSARRAFLERVPSHRELLGE' A
#
# COMPACT_ATOMS: atom_id res chain seq x y z
N ASP A 1 -4.24 -2.62 14.42
CA ASP A 1 -4.17 -1.53 13.51
C ASP A 1 -3.42 -1.83 12.23
N GLU A 2 -3.87 -1.26 11.16
CA GLU A 2 -3.38 -1.60 9.86
C GLU A 2 -2.36 -0.55 9.37
N PRO A 3 -1.07 -0.91 9.27
CA PRO A 3 -0.03 0.08 8.94
C PRO A 3 -0.20 0.71 7.55
N PHE A 4 -0.73 -0.03 6.59
CA PHE A 4 -0.88 0.49 5.23
C PHE A 4 -2.00 1.51 5.11
N ARG A 5 -2.95 1.51 6.03
CA ARG A 5 -3.98 2.53 6.06
C ARG A 5 -3.37 3.90 6.36
N VAL A 6 -2.40 3.93 7.26
CA VAL A 6 -1.68 5.17 7.58
C VAL A 6 -0.92 5.66 6.36
N HIS A 7 -0.23 4.76 5.66
CA HIS A 7 0.48 5.13 4.44
C HIS A 7 -0.46 5.72 3.40
N LEU A 8 -1.62 5.10 3.21
CA LEU A 8 -2.61 5.56 2.24
C LEU A 8 -3.13 6.95 2.60
N THR A 9 -3.45 7.18 3.87
CA THR A 9 -3.93 8.47 4.35
C THR A 9 -2.88 9.56 4.14
N CYS A 10 -1.62 9.27 4.49
CA CYS A 10 -0.53 10.22 4.29
C CYS A 10 -0.32 10.54 2.82
N TYR A 11 -0.36 9.51 1.97
CA TYR A 11 -0.22 9.71 0.53
C TYR A 11 -1.30 10.64 -0.01
N ARG A 12 -2.56 10.39 0.37
CA ARG A 12 -3.68 11.21 -0.10
C ARG A 12 -3.58 12.65 0.37
N THR A 13 -3.13 12.86 1.59
CA THR A 13 -2.94 14.19 2.14
C THR A 13 -1.87 14.95 1.36
N LEU A 14 -0.71 14.32 1.16
CA LEU A 14 0.38 14.94 0.41
C LEU A 14 -0.03 15.23 -1.03
N ARG A 15 -0.74 14.30 -1.65
CA ARG A 15 -1.22 14.49 -3.02
C ARG A 15 -2.18 15.67 -3.12
N ALA A 16 -3.10 15.79 -2.17
CA ALA A 16 -4.07 16.89 -2.14
C ALA A 16 -3.39 18.24 -1.97
N MET A 17 -2.24 18.26 -1.29
CA MET A 17 -1.44 19.46 -1.10
C MET A 17 -0.52 19.76 -2.29
N GLY A 18 -0.48 18.89 -3.27
CA GLY A 18 0.45 19.04 -4.39
C GLY A 18 1.90 18.81 -4.00
N ASP A 19 2.14 18.06 -2.94
CA ASP A 19 3.49 17.83 -2.43
C ASP A 19 4.16 16.70 -3.20
N ALA A 20 5.36 16.97 -3.72
CA ALA A 20 6.11 15.98 -4.51
C ALA A 20 6.45 14.72 -3.72
N ARG A 21 6.46 14.79 -2.39
CA ARG A 21 6.74 13.63 -1.56
C ARG A 21 5.66 12.56 -1.63
N ALA A 22 4.47 12.91 -2.16
CA ALA A 22 3.39 11.94 -2.31
C ALA A 22 3.82 10.74 -3.14
N GLU A 23 4.50 10.99 -4.27
CA GLU A 23 4.95 9.90 -5.15
C GLU A 23 5.98 9.01 -4.47
N GLN A 24 6.90 9.60 -3.73
CA GLN A 24 7.91 8.83 -3.00
C GLN A 24 7.28 7.96 -1.93
N LEU A 25 6.31 8.51 -1.21
CA LEU A 25 5.60 7.76 -0.17
C LEU A 25 4.83 6.59 -0.77
N LEU A 26 4.14 6.82 -1.88
CA LEU A 26 3.39 5.77 -2.56
C LEU A 26 4.32 4.64 -3.02
N GLU A 27 5.45 4.99 -3.60
CA GLU A 27 6.42 4.02 -4.08
C GLU A 27 6.96 3.16 -2.93
N ARG A 28 7.28 3.78 -1.81
CA ARG A 28 7.77 3.06 -0.63
C ARG A 28 6.70 2.15 -0.04
N ALA A 29 5.46 2.65 0.02
CA ALA A 29 4.36 1.85 0.56
C ALA A 29 4.11 0.62 -0.29
N ARG A 30 4.14 0.77 -1.61
CA ARG A 30 3.97 -0.35 -2.54
C ARG A 30 5.10 -1.37 -2.42
N ALA A 31 6.33 -0.89 -2.30
CA ALA A 31 7.48 -1.77 -2.15
C ALA A 31 7.37 -2.59 -0.85
N LEU A 32 7.00 -1.94 0.24
CA LEU A 32 6.82 -2.62 1.52
C LEU A 32 5.69 -3.62 1.48
N LEU A 33 4.59 -3.25 0.82
CA LEU A 33 3.43 -4.13 0.68
C LEU A 33 3.81 -5.40 -0.11
N ASN A 34 4.51 -5.23 -1.22
CA ASN A 34 4.94 -6.37 -2.03
C ASN A 34 5.97 -7.24 -1.30
N GLU A 35 6.85 -6.63 -0.52
CA GLU A 35 7.80 -7.37 0.29
C GLU A 35 7.09 -8.25 1.31
N ARG A 36 6.08 -7.71 1.97
CA ARG A 36 5.30 -8.48 2.95
C ARG A 36 4.50 -9.59 2.28
N ALA A 37 3.92 -9.30 1.12
CA ALA A 37 3.20 -10.31 0.35
C ALA A 37 4.12 -11.47 -0.04
N ALA A 38 5.36 -11.16 -0.41
CA ALA A 38 6.33 -12.18 -0.83
C ALA A 38 6.67 -13.17 0.29
N ARG A 39 6.46 -12.78 1.55
CA ARG A 39 6.70 -13.67 2.69
C ARG A 39 5.58 -14.67 2.91
N ILE A 40 4.45 -14.47 2.25
CA ILE A 40 3.32 -15.40 2.34
C ILE A 40 3.55 -16.48 1.29
N GLU A 41 3.77 -17.71 1.73
CA GLU A 41 4.17 -18.80 0.83
C GLU A 41 3.00 -19.34 0.02
N GLU A 42 1.82 -19.40 0.61
CA GLU A 42 0.65 -19.97 -0.05
C GLU A 42 0.07 -18.95 -1.05
N PRO A 43 -0.01 -19.30 -2.37
CA PRO A 43 -0.42 -18.33 -3.39
C PRO A 43 -1.80 -17.71 -3.20
N SER A 44 -2.79 -18.47 -2.76
CA SER A 44 -4.14 -17.93 -2.53
C SER A 44 -4.14 -16.93 -1.40
N ALA A 45 -3.41 -17.22 -0.33
CA ALA A 45 -3.30 -16.33 0.82
C ALA A 45 -2.58 -15.05 0.43
N ARG A 46 -1.54 -15.16 -0.40
CA ARG A 46 -0.82 -13.99 -0.90
C ARG A 46 -1.73 -13.10 -1.73
N ARG A 47 -2.51 -13.70 -2.60
CA ARG A 47 -3.45 -12.94 -3.42
C ARG A 47 -4.51 -12.25 -2.57
N ALA A 48 -5.05 -12.95 -1.58
CA ALA A 48 -6.04 -12.37 -0.68
C ALA A 48 -5.45 -11.18 0.10
N PHE A 49 -4.20 -11.30 0.54
CA PHE A 49 -3.52 -10.21 1.24
C PHE A 49 -3.45 -8.94 0.38
N LEU A 50 -3.17 -9.09 -0.91
CA LEU A 50 -3.04 -7.96 -1.81
C LEU A 50 -4.39 -7.42 -2.30
N GLU A 51 -5.39 -8.29 -2.47
CA GLU A 51 -6.64 -7.92 -3.16
C GLU A 51 -7.83 -7.71 -2.24
N ARG A 52 -7.85 -8.34 -1.06
CA ARG A 52 -9.02 -8.30 -0.18
C ARG A 52 -8.90 -7.34 0.99
N VAL A 53 -7.70 -6.87 1.29
CA VAL A 53 -7.52 -5.83 2.31
C VAL A 53 -7.69 -4.50 1.62
N PRO A 54 -8.70 -3.69 1.98
CA PRO A 54 -9.03 -2.46 1.23
C PRO A 54 -7.86 -1.51 1.06
N SER A 55 -7.09 -1.24 2.10
CA SER A 55 -5.96 -0.32 1.98
C SER A 55 -4.87 -0.85 1.06
N HIS A 56 -4.63 -2.17 1.07
CA HIS A 56 -3.65 -2.79 0.18
C HIS A 56 -4.08 -2.64 -1.27
N ARG A 57 -5.33 -2.96 -1.54
CA ARG A 57 -5.90 -2.85 -2.88
C ARG A 57 -5.85 -1.41 -3.40
N GLU A 58 -6.19 -0.46 -2.52
CA GLU A 58 -6.21 0.95 -2.91
C GLU A 58 -4.80 1.48 -3.19
N LEU A 59 -3.80 1.09 -2.39
CA LEU A 59 -2.42 1.49 -2.64
C LEU A 59 -1.93 0.99 -3.99
N LEU A 60 -2.26 -0.25 -4.33
CA LEU A 60 -1.84 -0.83 -5.61
C LEU A 60 -2.59 -0.22 -6.79
N GLY A 61 -3.80 0.29 -6.57
CA GLY A 61 -4.60 0.91 -7.62
C GLY A 61 -4.35 2.40 -7.80
N GLU A 62 -3.61 3.02 -6.91
CA GLU A 62 -3.27 4.44 -7.07
C GLU A 62 -2.21 4.60 -8.14
#